data_a5768b2b524c70aa61fea7dc1df59ce8
#
_entry.id   a5768b2b524c70aa61fea7dc1df59ce8
#
_cell.length_a   1.000
_cell.length_b   1.000
_cell.length_c   1.000
_cell.angle_alpha   90.00
_cell.angle_beta   90.00
_cell.angle_gamma   90.00
#
_symmetry.space_group_name_H-M   'P 1'
#
loop_
_entity.id
_entity.type
_entity.pdbx_description
1 polymer ?
#
loop_
_entity_poly.entity_id
_entity_poly.type
_entity_poly.pdbx_seq_one_letter_code
_entity_poly.pdbx_strand_id
1 'polypeptide(L)'
;MSFHCSATLSVSALCFCAASTLAQSPQSFQFTFADHPGPYAVGLRVDNEHDPTRTFHESKTASNSDATQVPRPLQILVWYPAENSTKPKMTLGDYEALIRTETSFEQPTDSGPSQKFVESFMQGTAALPAWAVRDAPPAAGSFPIVVYAPSLNAPNTENIELCEHLATYGYIVVASPSLGIEARHMAVDLANANAQAQDIAFDLHVAATLPHADPSHAAVIGYSWGGMAALFAAARDPHIVALVSLDGSFRYSPALVQQAGDIHPSQMKIPLLVFSRAEESLESWAATHQNSPCQDAPNVLNEWTRGDLLHIHMFALSHIQFSSLFQRSERFKVEGPHFVPADYSLEEGTESYGWVARYTLEFLNAYLKQDPGAIQFLKQTPAQNGVPRHLMAVSFRPATPTGEHNPAH
;
A
#
# COMPACT_ATOMS: atom_id res chain seq x y z
N MET A 1 -82.23 26.21 49.61
CA MET A 1 -81.88 24.95 48.93
C MET A 1 -80.42 25.06 48.46
N SER A 2 -79.52 24.47 49.26
CA SER A 2 -78.13 24.55 49.10
C SER A 2 -77.63 23.25 48.48
N PHE A 3 -76.96 23.32 47.38
CA PHE A 3 -76.23 22.21 46.80
C PHE A 3 -74.72 22.42 46.99
N HIS A 4 -74.13 21.52 47.77
CA HIS A 4 -72.71 21.44 47.91
C HIS A 4 -72.14 20.53 46.81
N CYS A 5 -71.17 21.05 46.06
CA CYS A 5 -70.46 20.24 45.11
C CYS A 5 -69.00 20.12 45.65
N SER A 6 -68.68 18.91 46.10
CA SER A 6 -67.31 18.57 46.55
C SER A 6 -66.44 18.21 45.30
N ALA A 7 -65.36 18.99 45.09
CA ALA A 7 -64.39 18.68 44.07
C ALA A 7 -63.27 17.85 44.70
N THR A 8 -63.08 16.61 44.20
CA THR A 8 -61.95 15.75 44.52
C THR A 8 -60.78 16.07 43.57
N LEU A 9 -59.69 16.56 44.14
CA LEU A 9 -58.41 16.73 43.41
C LEU A 9 -57.74 15.35 43.27
N SER A 10 -57.60 14.86 42.02
CA SER A 10 -56.74 13.72 41.70
C SER A 10 -55.36 14.25 41.38
N VAL A 11 -54.37 13.92 42.20
CA VAL A 11 -52.96 14.19 41.93
C VAL A 11 -52.44 13.06 41.07
N SER A 12 -52.24 13.35 39.76
CA SER A 12 -51.53 12.45 38.84
C SER A 12 -50.02 12.63 39.00
N ALA A 13 -49.36 11.64 39.57
CA ALA A 13 -47.92 11.56 39.63
C ALA A 13 -47.39 11.23 38.23
N LEU A 14 -46.76 12.22 37.54
CA LEU A 14 -46.00 12.00 36.31
C LEU A 14 -44.64 11.38 36.70
N CYS A 15 -44.50 10.08 36.49
CA CYS A 15 -43.17 9.43 36.44
C CYS A 15 -42.40 9.90 35.20
N PHE A 16 -41.43 10.79 35.38
CA PHE A 16 -40.40 11.07 34.40
C PHE A 16 -39.43 9.87 34.35
N CYS A 17 -39.64 8.95 33.41
CA CYS A 17 -38.58 8.04 33.02
C CYS A 17 -37.50 8.86 32.26
N ALA A 18 -36.41 9.20 32.94
CA ALA A 18 -35.22 9.67 32.30
C ALA A 18 -34.63 8.51 31.49
N ALA A 19 -34.93 8.47 30.20
CA ALA A 19 -34.24 7.62 29.26
C ALA A 19 -32.78 8.16 29.16
N SER A 20 -31.88 7.52 29.89
CA SER A 20 -30.43 7.72 29.67
C SER A 20 -30.11 7.21 28.27
N THR A 21 -30.08 8.11 27.30
CA THR A 21 -29.44 7.85 26.03
C THR A 21 -27.96 7.65 26.32
N LEU A 22 -27.56 6.39 26.47
CA LEU A 22 -26.16 6.00 26.35
C LEU A 22 -25.73 6.50 24.97
N ALA A 23 -24.97 7.60 24.94
CA ALA A 23 -24.25 7.99 23.74
C ALA A 23 -23.39 6.78 23.37
N GLN A 24 -23.78 6.06 22.31
CA GLN A 24 -22.92 5.07 21.72
C GLN A 24 -21.65 5.81 21.32
N SER A 25 -20.53 5.42 21.90
CA SER A 25 -19.22 5.81 21.42
C SER A 25 -19.24 5.60 19.91
N PRO A 26 -18.77 6.56 19.10
CA PRO A 26 -18.71 6.33 17.67
C PRO A 26 -17.97 5.01 17.46
N GLN A 27 -18.63 4.04 16.83
CA GLN A 27 -17.99 2.79 16.47
C GLN A 27 -16.83 3.18 15.57
N SER A 28 -15.60 3.01 16.08
CA SER A 28 -14.41 3.21 15.28
C SER A 28 -14.53 2.30 14.06
N PHE A 29 -14.48 2.87 12.88
CA PHE A 29 -14.54 2.13 11.64
C PHE A 29 -13.36 1.16 11.62
N GLN A 30 -13.63 -0.12 11.73
CA GLN A 30 -12.64 -1.14 11.47
C GLN A 30 -12.65 -1.41 9.97
N PHE A 31 -11.57 -0.98 9.30
CA PHE A 31 -11.30 -1.44 7.96
C PHE A 31 -11.08 -2.96 8.01
N THR A 32 -11.88 -3.70 7.28
CA THR A 32 -11.72 -5.15 7.13
C THR A 32 -11.70 -5.48 5.65
N PHE A 33 -10.70 -6.24 5.22
CA PHE A 33 -10.74 -6.82 3.90
C PHE A 33 -11.97 -7.73 3.76
N ALA A 34 -12.51 -7.84 2.55
CA ALA A 34 -13.61 -8.76 2.24
C ALA A 34 -13.23 -10.23 2.50
N ASP A 35 -11.92 -10.52 2.46
CA ASP A 35 -11.38 -11.83 2.75
C ASP A 35 -11.07 -12.02 4.23
N HIS A 36 -11.26 -13.24 4.72
CA HIS A 36 -10.76 -13.63 6.04
C HIS A 36 -9.23 -13.59 6.06
N PRO A 37 -8.61 -13.40 7.24
CA PRO A 37 -7.18 -13.62 7.39
C PRO A 37 -6.78 -15.02 6.92
N GLY A 38 -5.60 -15.13 6.33
CA GLY A 38 -5.03 -16.41 5.92
C GLY A 38 -4.70 -17.35 7.09
N PRO A 39 -4.11 -18.52 6.83
CA PRO A 39 -3.90 -19.54 7.85
C PRO A 39 -2.81 -19.21 8.89
N TYR A 40 -2.00 -18.17 8.66
CA TYR A 40 -0.91 -17.84 9.55
C TYR A 40 -1.26 -16.63 10.44
N ALA A 41 -0.75 -16.63 11.68
CA ALA A 41 -0.59 -15.40 12.44
C ALA A 41 0.49 -14.52 11.81
N VAL A 42 0.54 -13.24 12.19
CA VAL A 42 1.52 -12.29 11.65
C VAL A 42 2.55 -11.94 12.72
N GLY A 43 3.82 -12.10 12.39
CA GLY A 43 4.93 -11.52 13.12
C GLY A 43 5.41 -10.23 12.48
N LEU A 44 5.86 -9.27 13.28
CA LEU A 44 6.57 -8.07 12.80
C LEU A 44 7.96 -8.02 13.42
N ARG A 45 8.98 -7.88 12.58
CA ARG A 45 10.34 -7.50 12.98
C ARG A 45 10.67 -6.13 12.39
N VAL A 46 11.47 -5.36 13.09
CA VAL A 46 12.00 -4.09 12.59
C VAL A 46 13.51 -4.21 12.55
N ASP A 47 14.07 -4.13 11.37
CA ASP A 47 15.50 -4.17 11.12
C ASP A 47 15.97 -2.74 10.82
N ASN A 48 16.91 -2.27 11.61
CA ASN A 48 17.51 -0.96 11.45
C ASN A 48 18.86 -1.12 10.76
N GLU A 49 18.88 -0.94 9.45
CA GLU A 49 20.02 -1.20 8.60
C GLU A 49 20.64 0.10 8.04
N HIS A 50 21.89 0.01 7.65
CA HIS A 50 22.55 1.08 6.93
C HIS A 50 23.16 0.53 5.63
N ASP A 51 22.86 1.17 4.52
CA ASP A 51 23.59 0.91 3.28
C ASP A 51 24.90 1.72 3.26
N PRO A 52 26.07 1.05 3.47
CA PRO A 52 27.36 1.75 3.54
C PRO A 52 27.84 2.24 2.18
N THR A 53 27.21 1.85 1.10
CA THR A 53 27.59 2.24 -0.27
C THR A 53 27.01 3.59 -0.68
N ARG A 54 26.03 4.10 0.09
CA ARG A 54 25.35 5.36 -0.17
C ARG A 54 25.39 6.28 1.05
N THR A 55 25.48 7.57 0.81
CA THR A 55 25.48 8.59 1.87
C THR A 55 24.08 9.18 2.07
N PHE A 56 23.83 9.67 3.28
CA PHE A 56 22.60 10.35 3.67
C PHE A 56 22.95 11.49 4.62
N HIS A 57 22.22 12.60 4.53
CA HIS A 57 22.35 13.71 5.44
C HIS A 57 21.28 13.60 6.53
N GLU A 58 21.69 13.33 7.74
CA GLU A 58 20.76 13.37 8.86
C GLU A 58 20.11 14.75 8.97
N SER A 59 18.81 14.74 9.24
CA SER A 59 18.08 15.97 9.53
C SER A 59 18.69 16.64 10.74
N LYS A 60 18.90 17.95 10.67
CA LYS A 60 19.39 18.76 11.79
C LYS A 60 18.50 18.53 13.00
N THR A 61 19.07 18.07 14.08
CA THR A 61 18.41 18.10 15.39
C THR A 61 18.65 19.46 16.05
N ALA A 62 17.83 19.85 17.02
CA ALA A 62 18.01 21.11 17.76
C ALA A 62 19.41 21.25 18.42
N SER A 63 20.14 20.16 18.55
CA SER A 63 21.48 20.09 19.16
C SER A 63 22.63 19.99 18.14
N ASN A 64 22.36 19.78 16.83
CA ASN A 64 23.41 19.65 15.82
C ASN A 64 23.10 20.57 14.63
N SER A 65 23.91 21.63 14.46
CA SER A 65 23.73 22.63 13.41
C SER A 65 24.28 22.19 12.03
N ASP A 66 25.15 21.20 12.00
CA ASP A 66 25.79 20.73 10.80
C ASP A 66 25.17 19.38 10.37
N ALA A 67 24.77 19.30 9.09
CA ALA A 67 24.29 18.03 8.52
C ALA A 67 25.46 17.04 8.51
N THR A 68 25.37 15.99 9.32
CA THR A 68 26.38 14.92 9.34
C THR A 68 26.08 13.96 8.19
N GLN A 69 27.09 13.64 7.39
CA GLN A 69 26.98 12.54 6.44
C GLN A 69 27.08 11.20 7.15
N VAL A 70 26.09 10.36 6.95
CA VAL A 70 26.01 9.01 7.50
C VAL A 70 25.77 8.02 6.36
N PRO A 71 26.06 6.73 6.53
CA PRO A 71 25.56 5.71 5.62
C PRO A 71 24.04 5.78 5.55
N ARG A 72 23.46 5.50 4.36
CA ARG A 72 22.01 5.62 4.14
C ARG A 72 21.22 4.74 5.12
N PRO A 73 20.40 5.34 6.01
CA PRO A 73 19.61 4.57 6.96
C PRO A 73 18.38 3.96 6.25
N LEU A 74 18.07 2.72 6.58
CA LEU A 74 16.88 2.02 6.10
C LEU A 74 16.26 1.26 7.28
N GLN A 75 15.19 1.79 7.85
CA GLN A 75 14.37 1.07 8.80
C GLN A 75 13.44 0.13 8.02
N ILE A 76 13.73 -1.15 8.03
CA ILE A 76 13.00 -2.17 7.29
C ILE A 76 11.97 -2.82 8.20
N LEU A 77 10.69 -2.70 7.86
CA LEU A 77 9.63 -3.47 8.47
C LEU A 77 9.52 -4.81 7.77
N VAL A 78 9.48 -5.88 8.55
CA VAL A 78 9.37 -7.25 8.05
C VAL A 78 8.13 -7.90 8.65
N TRP A 79 7.08 -8.07 7.87
CA TRP A 79 5.92 -8.87 8.23
C TRP A 79 6.13 -10.29 7.71
N TYR A 80 5.88 -11.26 8.56
CA TYR A 80 6.13 -12.66 8.20
C TYR A 80 5.09 -13.60 8.81
N PRO A 81 4.87 -14.77 8.18
CA PRO A 81 4.04 -15.82 8.74
C PRO A 81 4.60 -16.26 10.08
N ALA A 82 3.78 -16.23 11.12
CA ALA A 82 4.15 -16.55 12.48
C ALA A 82 3.28 -17.64 13.06
N GLU A 83 3.79 -18.28 14.13
CA GLU A 83 2.99 -19.11 14.99
C GLU A 83 2.05 -18.26 15.85
N ASN A 84 0.96 -18.85 16.35
CA ASN A 84 0.09 -18.18 17.31
C ASN A 84 0.87 -17.79 18.56
N SER A 85 0.72 -16.53 18.97
CA SER A 85 1.42 -15.98 20.13
C SER A 85 0.43 -15.46 21.17
N THR A 86 0.77 -15.59 22.45
CA THR A 86 0.04 -14.99 23.57
C THR A 86 0.47 -13.56 23.88
N LYS A 87 1.52 -13.05 23.21
CA LYS A 87 1.94 -11.66 23.32
C LYS A 87 0.85 -10.73 22.78
N PRO A 88 0.75 -9.49 23.28
CA PRO A 88 -0.18 -8.53 22.76
C PRO A 88 0.08 -8.25 21.26
N LYS A 89 -0.99 -8.07 20.52
CA LYS A 89 -0.91 -7.56 19.15
C LYS A 89 -0.47 -6.09 19.18
N MET A 90 0.20 -5.67 18.13
CA MET A 90 0.51 -4.27 17.91
C MET A 90 -0.77 -3.45 17.70
N THR A 91 -0.64 -2.16 17.95
CA THR A 91 -1.65 -1.15 17.63
C THR A 91 -1.14 -0.27 16.49
N LEU A 92 -2.03 0.51 15.88
CA LEU A 92 -1.61 1.51 14.89
C LEU A 92 -0.71 2.59 15.51
N GLY A 93 -0.87 2.88 16.81
CA GLY A 93 0.04 3.77 17.55
C GLY A 93 1.47 3.22 17.66
N ASP A 94 1.65 1.91 17.77
CA ASP A 94 2.98 1.30 17.73
C ASP A 94 3.64 1.49 16.35
N TYR A 95 2.86 1.40 15.26
CA TYR A 95 3.35 1.71 13.91
C TYR A 95 3.63 3.21 13.72
N GLU A 96 2.79 4.09 14.27
CA GLU A 96 3.03 5.54 14.23
C GLU A 96 4.36 5.92 14.92
N ALA A 97 4.70 5.25 16.03
CA ALA A 97 5.97 5.46 16.70
C ALA A 97 7.18 5.13 15.80
N LEU A 98 7.08 4.15 14.91
CA LEU A 98 8.14 3.77 13.97
C LEU A 98 8.41 4.85 12.91
N ILE A 99 7.40 5.63 12.51
CA ILE A 99 7.57 6.73 11.54
C ILE A 99 8.58 7.76 12.06
N ARG A 100 8.62 7.98 13.37
CA ARG A 100 9.51 8.97 13.98
C ARG A 100 10.97 8.53 14.05
N THR A 101 11.24 7.25 13.85
CA THR A 101 12.59 6.68 13.95
C THR A 101 13.11 6.16 12.60
N GLU A 102 12.43 6.41 11.48
CA GLU A 102 12.76 5.88 10.15
C GLU A 102 14.19 6.18 9.68
N THR A 103 14.77 7.30 10.12
CA THR A 103 16.09 7.76 9.67
C THR A 103 17.12 7.89 10.78
N SER A 104 16.71 7.81 12.05
CA SER A 104 17.59 7.98 13.22
C SER A 104 17.60 6.78 14.16
N PHE A 105 16.68 5.83 13.97
CA PHE A 105 16.49 4.56 14.66
C PHE A 105 16.27 4.66 16.18
N GLU A 106 17.11 5.43 16.90
CA GLU A 106 17.07 5.49 18.36
C GLU A 106 16.41 6.74 18.91
N GLN A 107 16.46 7.83 18.14
CA GLN A 107 15.91 9.12 18.60
C GLN A 107 14.82 9.60 17.65
N PRO A 108 13.62 9.88 18.17
CA PRO A 108 12.58 10.48 17.35
C PRO A 108 13.08 11.78 16.71
N THR A 109 12.97 11.88 15.42
CA THR A 109 13.22 13.14 14.70
C THR A 109 11.98 14.00 14.72
N ASP A 110 12.16 15.33 14.69
CA ASP A 110 11.05 16.25 14.49
C ASP A 110 10.38 15.95 13.14
N SER A 111 9.07 15.77 13.18
CA SER A 111 8.28 15.47 11.99
C SER A 111 8.38 16.59 10.98
N GLY A 112 8.96 16.31 9.83
CA GLY A 112 8.91 17.20 8.67
C GLY A 112 7.48 17.32 8.11
N PRO A 113 7.23 18.19 7.11
CA PRO A 113 5.89 18.40 6.56
C PRO A 113 5.20 17.12 6.11
N SER A 114 5.91 16.21 5.43
CA SER A 114 5.36 14.94 4.96
C SER A 114 4.96 14.00 6.09
N GLN A 115 5.78 13.91 7.15
CA GLN A 115 5.47 13.12 8.33
C GLN A 115 4.26 13.68 9.08
N LYS A 116 4.19 15.00 9.29
CA LYS A 116 3.02 15.67 9.88
C LYS A 116 1.74 15.43 9.08
N PHE A 117 1.85 15.40 7.77
CA PHE A 117 0.72 15.06 6.91
C PHE A 117 0.23 13.63 7.19
N VAL A 118 1.14 12.64 7.19
CA VAL A 118 0.82 11.24 7.53
C VAL A 118 0.25 11.11 8.94
N GLU A 119 0.89 11.71 9.95
CA GLU A 119 0.43 11.72 11.34
C GLU A 119 -1.01 12.27 11.46
N SER A 120 -1.36 13.28 10.66
CA SER A 120 -2.72 13.85 10.66
C SER A 120 -3.80 12.84 10.21
N PHE A 121 -3.46 11.85 9.36
CA PHE A 121 -4.36 10.78 8.96
C PHE A 121 -4.41 9.62 9.96
N MET A 122 -3.40 9.49 10.80
CA MET A 122 -3.38 8.48 11.86
C MET A 122 -4.05 8.96 13.16
N GLN A 123 -4.37 10.25 13.25
CA GLN A 123 -5.00 10.83 14.43
C GLN A 123 -6.33 10.14 14.75
N GLY A 124 -6.49 9.72 16.01
CA GLY A 124 -7.68 9.01 16.48
C GLY A 124 -7.65 7.49 16.25
N THR A 125 -6.66 6.96 15.51
CA THR A 125 -6.58 5.53 15.21
C THR A 125 -5.54 4.78 16.05
N ALA A 126 -4.74 5.45 16.85
CA ALA A 126 -3.61 4.87 17.58
C ALA A 126 -3.97 3.63 18.43
N ALA A 127 -5.18 3.60 19.02
CA ALA A 127 -5.63 2.46 19.83
C ALA A 127 -6.21 1.29 19.03
N LEU A 128 -6.36 1.44 17.70
CA LEU A 128 -6.90 0.37 16.87
C LEU A 128 -5.90 -0.79 16.78
N PRO A 129 -6.37 -2.05 16.95
CA PRO A 129 -5.50 -3.20 16.89
C PRO A 129 -5.06 -3.48 15.44
N ALA A 130 -3.81 -3.86 15.27
CA ALA A 130 -3.27 -4.51 14.09
C ALA A 130 -3.29 -6.04 14.24
N TRP A 131 -2.84 -6.77 13.24
CA TRP A 131 -2.77 -8.22 13.33
C TRP A 131 -1.42 -8.71 13.83
N ALA A 132 -0.36 -7.95 13.55
CA ALA A 132 1.00 -8.36 13.87
C ALA A 132 1.26 -8.41 15.38
N VAL A 133 2.13 -9.36 15.74
CA VAL A 133 2.74 -9.48 17.07
C VAL A 133 4.24 -9.21 16.92
N ARG A 134 4.77 -8.26 17.68
CA ARG A 134 6.19 -7.91 17.65
C ARG A 134 7.05 -9.12 18.02
N ASP A 135 8.00 -9.48 17.15
CA ASP A 135 8.94 -10.57 17.32
C ASP A 135 8.25 -11.90 17.74
N ALA A 136 7.15 -12.23 17.05
CA ALA A 136 6.50 -13.51 17.21
C ALA A 136 7.38 -14.65 16.64
N PRO A 137 7.30 -15.88 17.16
CA PRO A 137 8.01 -17.01 16.57
C PRO A 137 7.59 -17.20 15.11
N PRO A 138 8.53 -17.32 14.16
CA PRO A 138 8.19 -17.55 12.76
C PRO A 138 7.56 -18.92 12.57
N ALA A 139 6.57 -19.02 11.69
CA ALA A 139 5.99 -20.29 11.28
C ALA A 139 6.99 -21.10 10.46
N ALA A 140 6.93 -22.42 10.58
CA ALA A 140 7.71 -23.32 9.75
C ALA A 140 7.21 -23.26 8.28
N GLY A 141 8.13 -23.28 7.33
CA GLY A 141 7.82 -23.26 5.90
C GLY A 141 8.91 -22.63 5.05
N SER A 142 8.59 -22.37 3.81
CA SER A 142 9.39 -21.56 2.88
C SER A 142 8.43 -20.56 2.22
N PHE A 143 8.72 -19.28 2.36
CA PHE A 143 7.79 -18.22 2.02
C PHE A 143 8.40 -17.28 0.98
N PRO A 144 7.70 -17.05 -0.14
CA PRO A 144 8.12 -16.05 -1.14
C PRO A 144 8.23 -14.66 -0.53
N ILE A 145 9.13 -13.85 -1.09
CA ILE A 145 9.39 -12.48 -0.65
C ILE A 145 8.55 -11.49 -1.45
N VAL A 146 7.98 -10.51 -0.78
CA VAL A 146 7.31 -9.36 -1.39
C VAL A 146 7.93 -8.08 -0.83
N VAL A 147 8.47 -7.22 -1.69
CA VAL A 147 8.89 -5.88 -1.30
C VAL A 147 7.75 -4.92 -1.57
N TYR A 148 7.29 -4.19 -0.56
CA TYR A 148 6.35 -3.09 -0.72
C TYR A 148 7.12 -1.77 -0.82
N ALA A 149 6.97 -1.07 -1.95
CA ALA A 149 7.59 0.22 -2.21
C ALA A 149 6.57 1.34 -2.00
N PRO A 150 6.74 2.17 -0.93
CA PRO A 150 5.81 3.23 -0.60
C PRO A 150 5.78 4.36 -1.64
N SER A 151 4.74 5.19 -1.58
CA SER A 151 4.58 6.37 -2.43
C SER A 151 5.60 7.47 -2.11
N LEU A 152 5.57 8.58 -2.83
CA LEU A 152 6.51 9.70 -2.68
C LEU A 152 6.52 10.23 -1.24
N ASN A 153 7.69 10.20 -0.61
CA ASN A 153 7.89 10.68 0.77
C ASN A 153 7.07 9.93 1.84
N ALA A 154 6.50 8.79 1.51
CA ALA A 154 5.68 8.03 2.44
C ALA A 154 6.51 7.16 3.40
N PRO A 155 5.95 6.83 4.56
CA PRO A 155 6.58 5.92 5.51
C PRO A 155 6.44 4.46 5.05
N ASN A 156 7.27 3.59 5.62
CA ASN A 156 7.18 2.15 5.47
C ASN A 156 5.87 1.55 6.02
N THR A 157 5.09 2.33 6.78
CA THR A 157 3.80 1.96 7.38
C THR A 157 2.59 2.38 6.53
N GLU A 158 2.79 2.83 5.30
CA GLU A 158 1.73 3.38 4.46
C GLU A 158 0.61 2.38 4.15
N ASN A 159 0.91 1.09 4.07
CA ASN A 159 -0.02 0.04 3.65
C ASN A 159 0.04 -1.19 4.55
N ILE A 160 0.03 -0.96 5.89
CA ILE A 160 0.18 -1.99 6.92
C ILE A 160 -0.78 -3.16 6.69
N GLU A 161 -2.07 -2.87 6.49
CA GLU A 161 -3.09 -3.90 6.39
C GLU A 161 -2.87 -4.80 5.18
N LEU A 162 -2.43 -4.26 4.04
CA LEU A 162 -2.08 -5.07 2.88
C LEU A 162 -0.86 -5.96 3.18
N CYS A 163 0.16 -5.40 3.82
CA CYS A 163 1.37 -6.14 4.19
C CYS A 163 1.06 -7.27 5.18
N GLU A 164 0.29 -6.97 6.24
CA GLU A 164 -0.17 -7.96 7.21
C GLU A 164 -1.05 -9.03 6.56
N HIS A 165 -1.98 -8.61 5.66
CA HIS A 165 -2.84 -9.53 4.93
C HIS A 165 -2.02 -10.55 4.13
N LEU A 166 -1.06 -10.10 3.34
CA LEU A 166 -0.20 -10.98 2.57
C LEU A 166 0.62 -11.93 3.48
N ALA A 167 1.09 -11.43 4.62
CA ALA A 167 1.81 -12.28 5.58
C ALA A 167 0.93 -13.40 6.15
N THR A 168 -0.39 -13.14 6.38
CA THR A 168 -1.32 -14.20 6.81
C THR A 168 -1.47 -15.32 5.78
N TYR A 169 -1.19 -15.03 4.51
CA TYR A 169 -1.25 -16.00 3.41
C TYR A 169 0.11 -16.61 3.04
N GLY A 170 1.12 -16.43 3.88
CA GLY A 170 2.41 -17.11 3.70
C GLY A 170 3.34 -16.36 2.73
N TYR A 171 3.47 -15.05 2.91
CA TYR A 171 4.48 -14.21 2.29
C TYR A 171 5.34 -13.54 3.36
N ILE A 172 6.62 -13.38 3.12
CA ILE A 172 7.47 -12.44 3.85
C ILE A 172 7.38 -11.12 3.12
N VAL A 173 6.81 -10.10 3.78
CA VAL A 173 6.64 -8.77 3.20
C VAL A 173 7.61 -7.82 3.87
N VAL A 174 8.38 -7.06 3.08
CA VAL A 174 9.34 -6.10 3.58
C VAL A 174 9.08 -4.71 2.99
N ALA A 175 9.31 -3.68 3.79
CA ALA A 175 9.19 -2.29 3.33
C ALA A 175 10.16 -1.39 4.07
N SER A 176 10.87 -0.52 3.34
CA SER A 176 11.60 0.63 3.86
C SER A 176 10.88 1.93 3.50
N PRO A 177 11.16 3.06 4.19
CA PRO A 177 10.52 4.32 3.89
C PRO A 177 11.00 4.88 2.54
N SER A 178 10.14 5.64 1.86
CA SER A 178 10.49 6.36 0.64
C SER A 178 11.32 7.60 0.97
N LEU A 179 12.64 7.49 0.84
CA LEU A 179 13.61 8.53 1.16
C LEU A 179 14.24 9.13 -0.10
N GLY A 180 14.52 10.44 -0.08
CA GLY A 180 15.31 11.09 -1.11
C GLY A 180 16.75 10.56 -1.17
N ILE A 181 17.53 11.02 -2.13
CA ILE A 181 18.89 10.52 -2.37
C ILE A 181 19.76 10.70 -1.12
N GLU A 182 19.76 11.90 -0.57
CA GLU A 182 20.65 12.27 0.54
C GLU A 182 19.90 12.82 1.76
N ALA A 183 18.58 12.87 1.72
CA ALA A 183 17.74 13.42 2.80
C ALA A 183 16.36 12.76 2.82
N ARG A 184 15.59 13.02 3.89
CA ARG A 184 14.24 12.47 4.04
C ARG A 184 13.31 12.86 2.87
N HIS A 185 13.45 14.08 2.36
CA HIS A 185 12.59 14.57 1.27
C HIS A 185 13.06 14.09 -0.09
N MET A 186 12.15 13.50 -0.84
CA MET A 186 12.33 12.99 -2.20
C MET A 186 11.72 13.95 -3.22
N ALA A 187 12.45 14.25 -4.29
CA ALA A 187 11.92 14.98 -5.45
C ALA A 187 11.36 14.02 -6.51
N VAL A 188 10.51 14.54 -7.39
CA VAL A 188 9.95 13.80 -8.52
C VAL A 188 10.92 13.90 -9.71
N ASP A 189 11.95 13.07 -9.70
CA ASP A 189 12.97 13.01 -10.74
C ASP A 189 13.59 11.61 -10.88
N LEU A 190 14.38 11.43 -11.94
CA LEU A 190 15.03 10.16 -12.24
C LEU A 190 16.00 9.70 -11.15
N ALA A 191 16.71 10.62 -10.54
CA ALA A 191 17.72 10.29 -9.53
C ALA A 191 17.06 9.73 -8.26
N ASN A 192 15.93 10.31 -7.83
CA ASN A 192 15.17 9.81 -6.69
C ASN A 192 14.43 8.50 -7.01
N ALA A 193 13.94 8.30 -8.24
CA ALA A 193 13.39 7.01 -8.66
C ALA A 193 14.45 5.89 -8.58
N ASN A 194 15.67 6.20 -9.02
CA ASN A 194 16.80 5.28 -8.91
C ASN A 194 17.20 5.01 -7.46
N ALA A 195 17.18 6.03 -6.59
CA ALA A 195 17.50 5.85 -5.18
C ALA A 195 16.53 4.89 -4.49
N GLN A 196 15.21 5.04 -4.70
CA GLN A 196 14.23 4.12 -4.15
C GLN A 196 14.31 2.72 -4.79
N ALA A 197 14.65 2.61 -6.08
CA ALA A 197 14.89 1.31 -6.71
C ALA A 197 16.10 0.57 -6.09
N GLN A 198 17.12 1.31 -5.67
CA GLN A 198 18.27 0.75 -4.92
C GLN A 198 17.85 0.35 -3.49
N ASP A 199 16.94 1.10 -2.84
CA ASP A 199 16.38 0.71 -1.54
C ASP A 199 15.61 -0.62 -1.66
N ILE A 200 14.80 -0.79 -2.71
CA ILE A 200 14.09 -2.05 -2.99
C ILE A 200 15.07 -3.22 -3.15
N ALA A 201 16.18 -3.02 -3.88
CA ALA A 201 17.20 -4.05 -4.04
C ALA A 201 17.90 -4.39 -2.70
N PHE A 202 18.14 -3.39 -1.86
CA PHE A 202 18.68 -3.59 -0.52
C PHE A 202 17.70 -4.34 0.39
N ASP A 203 16.42 -3.97 0.38
CA ASP A 203 15.35 -4.64 1.12
C ASP A 203 15.24 -6.12 0.72
N LEU A 204 15.32 -6.41 -0.59
CA LEU A 204 15.31 -7.77 -1.12
C LEU A 204 16.53 -8.56 -0.64
N HIS A 205 17.73 -7.93 -0.65
CA HIS A 205 18.95 -8.56 -0.13
C HIS A 205 18.83 -8.92 1.35
N VAL A 206 18.33 -8.01 2.18
CA VAL A 206 18.09 -8.26 3.61
C VAL A 206 17.05 -9.38 3.79
N ALA A 207 15.93 -9.29 3.07
CA ALA A 207 14.86 -10.29 3.14
C ALA A 207 15.34 -11.70 2.76
N ALA A 208 16.24 -11.82 1.78
CA ALA A 208 16.81 -13.10 1.35
C ALA A 208 17.64 -13.81 2.45
N THR A 209 18.09 -13.08 3.47
CA THR A 209 18.83 -13.64 4.61
C THR A 209 17.93 -14.14 5.74
N LEU A 210 16.62 -13.85 5.66
CA LEU A 210 15.69 -14.20 6.74
C LEU A 210 15.43 -15.71 6.83
N PRO A 211 15.21 -16.23 8.05
CA PRO A 211 14.76 -17.60 8.20
C PRO A 211 13.45 -17.83 7.42
N HIS A 212 13.36 -18.96 6.74
CA HIS A 212 12.17 -19.35 5.97
C HIS A 212 11.86 -18.51 4.73
N ALA A 213 12.73 -17.59 4.33
CA ALA A 213 12.58 -16.86 3.07
C ALA A 213 12.92 -17.76 1.87
N ASP A 214 12.12 -17.63 0.80
CA ASP A 214 12.41 -18.17 -0.52
C ASP A 214 12.86 -17.04 -1.46
N PRO A 215 14.16 -16.81 -1.59
CA PRO A 215 14.66 -15.70 -2.42
C PRO A 215 14.54 -15.96 -3.92
N SER A 216 14.19 -17.17 -4.35
CA SER A 216 13.99 -17.49 -5.77
C SER A 216 12.64 -17.02 -6.30
N HIS A 217 11.71 -16.65 -5.41
CA HIS A 217 10.37 -16.19 -5.74
C HIS A 217 10.09 -14.86 -5.05
N ALA A 218 10.57 -13.77 -5.67
CA ALA A 218 10.34 -12.42 -5.16
C ALA A 218 9.42 -11.61 -6.08
N ALA A 219 8.57 -10.77 -5.48
CA ALA A 219 7.78 -9.79 -6.17
C ALA A 219 7.97 -8.40 -5.56
N VAL A 220 7.63 -7.36 -6.32
CA VAL A 220 7.56 -6.00 -5.81
C VAL A 220 6.15 -5.46 -6.02
N ILE A 221 5.60 -4.82 -4.98
CA ILE A 221 4.36 -4.05 -5.04
C ILE A 221 4.76 -2.59 -4.89
N GLY A 222 4.45 -1.76 -5.87
CA GLY A 222 4.75 -0.33 -5.80
C GLY A 222 3.49 0.52 -5.87
N TYR A 223 3.31 1.42 -4.90
CA TYR A 223 2.21 2.37 -4.92
C TYR A 223 2.70 3.74 -5.38
N SER A 224 1.93 4.37 -6.30
CA SER A 224 2.24 5.72 -6.77
C SER A 224 3.68 5.85 -7.28
N TRP A 225 4.51 6.70 -6.66
CA TRP A 225 5.92 6.83 -6.96
C TRP A 225 6.71 5.52 -6.75
N GLY A 226 6.35 4.75 -5.72
CA GLY A 226 6.90 3.41 -5.50
C GLY A 226 6.70 2.47 -6.70
N GLY A 227 5.63 2.68 -7.50
CA GLY A 227 5.44 1.94 -8.75
C GLY A 227 6.53 2.22 -9.79
N MET A 228 7.00 3.47 -9.89
CA MET A 228 8.15 3.83 -10.75
C MET A 228 9.42 3.13 -10.28
N ALA A 229 9.72 3.22 -8.99
CA ALA A 229 10.90 2.58 -8.40
C ALA A 229 10.85 1.04 -8.52
N ALA A 230 9.66 0.45 -8.34
CA ALA A 230 9.42 -0.98 -8.49
C ALA A 230 9.69 -1.48 -9.93
N LEU A 231 9.26 -0.70 -10.94
CA LEU A 231 9.59 -0.99 -12.35
C LEU A 231 11.09 -0.97 -12.57
N PHE A 232 11.80 0.02 -12.02
CA PHE A 232 13.25 0.16 -12.17
C PHE A 232 14.01 -0.98 -11.48
N ALA A 233 13.59 -1.35 -10.26
CA ALA A 233 14.16 -2.49 -9.55
C ALA A 233 13.93 -3.79 -10.32
N ALA A 234 12.69 -4.05 -10.78
CA ALA A 234 12.35 -5.26 -11.51
C ALA A 234 13.07 -5.39 -12.86
N ALA A 235 13.38 -4.28 -13.51
CA ALA A 235 14.14 -4.31 -14.77
C ALA A 235 15.63 -4.66 -14.57
N ARG A 236 16.17 -4.45 -13.37
CA ARG A 236 17.59 -4.62 -13.06
C ARG A 236 17.90 -5.87 -12.24
N ASP A 237 16.94 -6.35 -11.44
CA ASP A 237 17.12 -7.52 -10.59
C ASP A 237 16.32 -8.72 -11.11
N PRO A 238 17.00 -9.77 -11.63
CA PRO A 238 16.34 -10.96 -12.16
C PRO A 238 15.67 -11.83 -11.09
N HIS A 239 15.91 -11.60 -9.79
CA HIS A 239 15.22 -12.30 -8.72
C HIS A 239 13.78 -11.80 -8.54
N ILE A 240 13.45 -10.62 -9.06
CA ILE A 240 12.09 -10.10 -9.08
C ILE A 240 11.36 -10.73 -10.26
N VAL A 241 10.45 -11.66 -9.96
CA VAL A 241 9.74 -12.47 -10.97
C VAL A 241 8.29 -12.05 -11.19
N ALA A 242 7.78 -11.07 -10.45
CA ALA A 242 6.43 -10.50 -10.63
C ALA A 242 6.40 -9.04 -10.14
N LEU A 243 5.56 -8.22 -10.79
CA LEU A 243 5.42 -6.80 -10.46
C LEU A 243 3.94 -6.45 -10.29
N VAL A 244 3.61 -5.75 -9.18
CA VAL A 244 2.29 -5.19 -8.91
C VAL A 244 2.40 -3.67 -8.80
N SER A 245 1.52 -2.96 -9.48
CA SER A 245 1.45 -1.50 -9.47
C SER A 245 0.10 -1.04 -8.96
N LEU A 246 0.11 -0.38 -7.81
CA LEU A 246 -1.05 0.29 -7.23
C LEU A 246 -1.06 1.74 -7.73
N ASP A 247 -1.75 2.01 -8.82
CA ASP A 247 -1.82 3.32 -9.50
C ASP A 247 -0.43 3.98 -9.69
N GLY A 248 0.54 3.19 -10.17
CA GLY A 248 1.96 3.55 -10.22
C GLY A 248 2.31 4.65 -11.20
N SER A 249 3.24 5.52 -10.80
CA SER A 249 3.63 6.72 -11.53
C SER A 249 4.24 6.47 -12.91
N PHE A 250 4.78 5.28 -13.19
CA PHE A 250 5.31 4.96 -14.52
C PHE A 250 4.24 5.05 -15.63
N ARG A 251 2.96 4.86 -15.27
CA ARG A 251 1.83 5.03 -16.21
C ARG A 251 1.65 6.49 -16.61
N TYR A 252 1.88 7.41 -15.68
CA TYR A 252 1.67 8.85 -15.84
C TYR A 252 2.93 9.62 -16.22
N SER A 253 4.11 9.01 -16.05
CA SER A 253 5.41 9.62 -16.31
C SER A 253 6.30 8.72 -17.15
N PRO A 254 5.85 8.29 -18.35
CA PRO A 254 6.62 7.37 -19.20
C PRO A 254 7.94 7.96 -19.68
N ALA A 255 8.05 9.30 -19.77
CA ALA A 255 9.30 9.96 -20.14
C ALA A 255 10.43 9.75 -19.13
N LEU A 256 10.13 9.60 -17.82
CA LEU A 256 11.15 9.24 -16.83
C LEU A 256 11.67 7.81 -17.06
N VAL A 257 10.79 6.88 -17.46
CA VAL A 257 11.18 5.53 -17.83
C VAL A 257 12.13 5.56 -19.04
N GLN A 258 11.78 6.34 -20.06
CA GLN A 258 12.64 6.51 -21.25
C GLN A 258 13.98 7.19 -20.93
N GLN A 259 13.99 8.21 -20.05
CA GLN A 259 15.20 8.90 -19.62
C GLN A 259 16.18 7.98 -18.86
N ALA A 260 15.69 6.94 -18.19
CA ALA A 260 16.54 5.98 -17.49
C ALA A 260 17.50 5.24 -18.44
N GLY A 261 17.11 5.07 -19.70
CA GLY A 261 17.97 4.53 -20.77
C GLY A 261 18.19 3.00 -20.72
N ASP A 262 18.13 2.41 -19.53
CA ASP A 262 18.30 0.97 -19.28
C ASP A 262 16.98 0.24 -18.97
N ILE A 263 15.88 0.97 -18.86
CA ILE A 263 14.56 0.40 -18.56
C ILE A 263 13.76 0.25 -19.87
N HIS A 264 13.52 -1.01 -20.26
CA HIS A 264 12.86 -1.33 -21.51
C HIS A 264 11.59 -2.17 -21.27
N PRO A 265 10.42 -1.56 -21.11
CA PRO A 265 9.17 -2.31 -20.85
C PRO A 265 8.88 -3.39 -21.89
N SER A 266 9.23 -3.15 -23.16
CA SER A 266 9.09 -4.11 -24.27
C SER A 266 9.97 -5.35 -24.14
N GLN A 267 10.96 -5.35 -23.25
CA GLN A 267 11.83 -6.49 -23.00
C GLN A 267 11.48 -7.25 -21.71
N MET A 268 10.63 -6.67 -20.86
CA MET A 268 10.22 -7.26 -19.59
C MET A 268 9.39 -8.53 -19.83
N LYS A 269 9.82 -9.64 -19.23
CA LYS A 269 9.20 -10.97 -19.38
C LYS A 269 8.37 -11.37 -18.17
N ILE A 270 8.49 -10.65 -17.06
CA ILE A 270 7.74 -10.93 -15.84
C ILE A 270 6.28 -10.52 -15.99
N PRO A 271 5.34 -11.17 -15.30
CA PRO A 271 3.96 -10.72 -15.23
C PRO A 271 3.84 -9.38 -14.49
N LEU A 272 2.89 -8.57 -14.97
CA LEU A 272 2.57 -7.26 -14.42
C LEU A 272 1.08 -7.17 -14.10
N LEU A 273 0.75 -6.90 -12.83
CA LEU A 273 -0.58 -6.47 -12.41
C LEU A 273 -0.57 -4.95 -12.22
N VAL A 274 -1.48 -4.26 -12.89
CA VAL A 274 -1.66 -2.81 -12.73
C VAL A 274 -3.08 -2.53 -12.29
N PHE A 275 -3.21 -1.85 -11.18
CA PHE A 275 -4.42 -1.13 -10.83
C PHE A 275 -4.30 0.32 -11.25
N SER A 276 -5.35 0.88 -11.80
CA SER A 276 -5.44 2.31 -12.11
C SER A 276 -6.77 2.87 -11.63
N ARG A 277 -6.74 4.11 -11.19
CA ARG A 277 -7.95 4.88 -10.88
C ARG A 277 -8.74 5.20 -12.15
N ALA A 278 -10.01 5.50 -12.02
CA ALA A 278 -10.91 5.73 -13.14
C ALA A 278 -10.94 7.18 -13.64
N GLU A 279 -10.67 8.14 -12.78
CA GLU A 279 -11.03 9.53 -13.01
C GLU A 279 -10.19 10.22 -14.08
N GLU A 280 -9.02 9.66 -14.41
CA GLU A 280 -8.11 10.33 -15.31
C GLU A 280 -7.69 9.47 -16.49
N SER A 281 -8.12 9.84 -17.69
CA SER A 281 -7.46 9.34 -18.89
C SER A 281 -6.04 9.92 -18.98
N LEU A 282 -5.16 9.24 -19.73
CA LEU A 282 -3.81 9.76 -19.97
C LEU A 282 -3.83 11.11 -20.71
N GLU A 283 -4.84 11.34 -21.55
CA GLU A 283 -5.06 12.59 -22.27
C GLU A 283 -5.46 13.70 -21.30
N SER A 284 -6.35 13.41 -20.33
CA SER A 284 -6.75 14.37 -19.30
C SER A 284 -5.57 14.73 -18.39
N TRP A 285 -4.80 13.72 -17.96
CA TRP A 285 -3.58 13.93 -17.21
C TRP A 285 -2.61 14.84 -17.97
N ALA A 286 -2.33 14.53 -19.24
CA ALA A 286 -1.46 15.32 -20.09
C ALA A 286 -1.94 16.76 -20.24
N ALA A 287 -3.25 16.99 -20.37
CA ALA A 287 -3.82 18.33 -20.49
C ALA A 287 -3.67 19.18 -19.23
N THR A 288 -3.79 18.56 -18.04
CA THR A 288 -3.65 19.26 -16.75
C THR A 288 -2.20 19.46 -16.33
N HIS A 289 -1.25 18.67 -16.87
CA HIS A 289 0.18 18.67 -16.52
C HIS A 289 1.07 19.09 -17.71
N GLN A 290 0.61 20.02 -18.53
CA GLN A 290 1.24 20.42 -19.80
C GLN A 290 2.73 20.83 -19.73
N ASN A 291 3.24 21.17 -18.57
CA ASN A 291 4.65 21.50 -18.35
C ASN A 291 5.45 20.38 -17.67
N SER A 292 4.86 19.19 -17.52
CA SER A 292 5.58 18.03 -16.99
C SER A 292 6.54 17.49 -18.06
N PRO A 293 7.81 17.23 -17.75
CA PRO A 293 8.76 16.62 -18.71
C PRO A 293 8.39 15.18 -19.09
N CYS A 294 7.17 14.75 -18.76
CA CYS A 294 6.75 13.36 -18.76
C CYS A 294 5.82 12.98 -19.92
N GLN A 295 5.57 13.86 -20.91
CA GLN A 295 4.41 13.70 -21.80
C GLN A 295 4.65 12.97 -23.13
N ASP A 296 5.83 13.01 -23.69
CA ASP A 296 6.07 12.54 -25.07
C ASP A 296 6.85 11.22 -25.12
N ALA A 297 6.43 10.21 -24.38
CA ALA A 297 7.05 8.91 -24.40
C ALA A 297 6.01 7.80 -24.60
N PRO A 298 6.40 6.64 -25.15
CA PRO A 298 5.52 5.49 -25.32
C PRO A 298 4.92 5.05 -23.98
N ASN A 299 3.64 4.69 -23.99
CA ASN A 299 2.95 4.19 -22.81
C ASN A 299 3.54 2.83 -22.38
N VAL A 300 4.02 2.74 -21.14
CA VAL A 300 4.64 1.54 -20.56
C VAL A 300 3.76 0.30 -20.72
N LEU A 301 2.44 0.42 -20.51
CA LEU A 301 1.51 -0.71 -20.63
C LEU A 301 1.40 -1.21 -22.06
N ASN A 302 1.45 -0.30 -23.05
CA ASN A 302 1.42 -0.70 -24.47
C ASN A 302 2.69 -1.44 -24.88
N GLU A 303 3.84 -1.06 -24.31
CA GLU A 303 5.12 -1.71 -24.56
C GLU A 303 5.29 -3.06 -23.84
N TRP A 304 4.49 -3.34 -22.80
CA TRP A 304 4.58 -4.58 -22.01
C TRP A 304 4.02 -5.78 -22.77
N THR A 305 4.79 -6.33 -23.69
CA THR A 305 4.30 -7.36 -24.64
C THR A 305 4.89 -8.76 -24.39
N ARG A 306 5.97 -8.87 -23.61
CA ARG A 306 6.65 -10.14 -23.37
C ARG A 306 6.31 -10.79 -22.03
N GLY A 307 5.73 -10.06 -21.11
CA GLY A 307 5.15 -10.54 -19.86
C GLY A 307 3.63 -10.48 -19.92
N ASP A 308 2.96 -11.32 -19.15
CA ASP A 308 1.52 -11.21 -18.95
C ASP A 308 1.18 -9.84 -18.36
N LEU A 309 0.14 -9.19 -18.87
CA LEU A 309 -0.37 -7.92 -18.31
C LEU A 309 -1.81 -8.09 -17.89
N LEU A 310 -2.05 -7.97 -16.58
CA LEU A 310 -3.38 -7.83 -16.00
C LEU A 310 -3.58 -6.36 -15.60
N HIS A 311 -4.49 -5.66 -16.28
CA HIS A 311 -4.83 -4.28 -15.97
C HIS A 311 -6.24 -4.20 -15.42
N ILE A 312 -6.37 -3.68 -14.21
CA ILE A 312 -7.62 -3.52 -13.47
C ILE A 312 -7.89 -2.03 -13.28
N HIS A 313 -8.96 -1.57 -13.89
CA HIS A 313 -9.43 -0.20 -13.77
C HIS A 313 -10.44 -0.12 -12.64
N MET A 314 -10.11 0.63 -11.56
CA MET A 314 -10.90 0.74 -10.34
C MET A 314 -11.78 1.99 -10.41
N PHE A 315 -13.08 1.83 -10.63
CA PHE A 315 -13.99 2.97 -10.84
C PHE A 315 -14.33 3.72 -9.53
N ALA A 316 -14.28 3.04 -8.40
CA ALA A 316 -14.62 3.62 -7.10
C ALA A 316 -13.40 4.07 -6.28
N LEU A 317 -12.19 4.04 -6.84
CA LEU A 317 -10.96 4.46 -6.14
C LEU A 317 -10.35 5.70 -6.78
N SER A 318 -10.12 6.71 -5.97
CA SER A 318 -9.17 7.78 -6.26
C SER A 318 -7.73 7.34 -5.96
N HIS A 319 -6.75 8.17 -6.35
CA HIS A 319 -5.34 7.85 -6.14
C HIS A 319 -4.99 7.49 -4.70
N ILE A 320 -5.42 8.31 -3.73
CA ILE A 320 -5.05 8.14 -2.32
C ILE A 320 -5.67 6.90 -1.68
N GLN A 321 -6.76 6.37 -2.24
CA GLN A 321 -7.47 5.22 -1.68
C GLN A 321 -6.78 3.87 -1.94
N PHE A 322 -5.66 3.84 -2.69
CA PHE A 322 -4.82 2.65 -2.81
C PHE A 322 -3.91 2.42 -1.59
N SER A 323 -4.00 3.25 -0.57
CA SER A 323 -3.27 3.13 0.69
C SER A 323 -4.21 2.83 1.86
N SER A 324 -3.87 1.84 2.68
CA SER A 324 -4.65 1.52 3.87
C SER A 324 -4.60 2.62 4.94
N LEU A 325 -3.56 3.44 4.93
CA LEU A 325 -3.46 4.64 5.76
C LEU A 325 -4.68 5.56 5.58
N PHE A 326 -5.09 5.79 4.33
CA PHE A 326 -6.25 6.63 4.03
C PHE A 326 -7.57 5.91 4.30
N GLN A 327 -7.66 4.63 3.97
CA GLN A 327 -8.87 3.83 4.17
C GLN A 327 -9.34 3.79 5.64
N ARG A 328 -8.42 3.80 6.60
CA ARG A 328 -8.72 3.74 8.05
C ARG A 328 -8.83 5.09 8.72
N SER A 329 -8.46 6.18 8.05
CA SER A 329 -8.37 7.50 8.64
C SER A 329 -9.73 8.09 8.97
N GLU A 330 -9.93 8.53 10.22
CA GLU A 330 -11.13 9.28 10.61
C GLU A 330 -11.22 10.63 9.87
N ARG A 331 -10.08 11.27 9.62
CA ARG A 331 -10.00 12.49 8.82
C ARG A 331 -10.50 12.24 7.39
N PHE A 332 -10.13 11.09 6.80
CA PHE A 332 -10.58 10.74 5.47
C PHE A 332 -12.09 10.53 5.38
N LYS A 333 -12.73 10.04 6.44
CA LYS A 333 -14.19 9.91 6.50
C LYS A 333 -14.90 11.27 6.40
N VAL A 334 -14.30 12.32 6.97
CA VAL A 334 -14.85 13.67 6.97
C VAL A 334 -14.54 14.39 5.66
N GLU A 335 -13.29 14.33 5.21
CA GLU A 335 -12.81 15.00 4.00
C GLU A 335 -12.95 14.12 2.74
N GLY A 336 -13.07 12.82 2.92
CA GLY A 336 -13.05 11.79 1.89
C GLY A 336 -14.09 11.92 0.79
N PRO A 337 -15.32 12.42 1.05
CA PRO A 337 -16.28 12.65 -0.02
C PRO A 337 -15.76 13.54 -1.16
N HIS A 338 -14.77 14.37 -0.88
CA HIS A 338 -14.10 15.20 -1.91
C HIS A 338 -13.04 14.44 -2.71
N PHE A 339 -12.61 13.26 -2.23
CA PHE A 339 -11.57 12.43 -2.85
C PHE A 339 -12.12 11.17 -3.51
N VAL A 340 -13.39 10.84 -3.27
CA VAL A 340 -14.06 9.70 -3.91
C VAL A 340 -14.57 10.13 -5.28
N PRO A 341 -14.52 9.29 -6.31
CA PRO A 341 -15.17 9.57 -7.58
C PRO A 341 -16.65 9.91 -7.39
N ALA A 342 -17.16 10.90 -8.12
CA ALA A 342 -18.43 11.56 -7.84
C ALA A 342 -19.66 10.64 -7.76
N ASP A 343 -19.61 9.48 -8.44
CA ASP A 343 -20.71 8.52 -8.50
C ASP A 343 -20.60 7.39 -7.48
N TYR A 344 -19.64 7.46 -6.54
CA TYR A 344 -19.33 6.40 -5.59
C TYR A 344 -19.34 6.88 -4.14
N SER A 345 -19.65 5.98 -3.23
CA SER A 345 -19.57 6.20 -1.79
C SER A 345 -18.20 5.81 -1.21
N LEU A 346 -17.94 6.23 0.03
CA LEU A 346 -16.73 5.79 0.77
C LEU A 346 -16.73 4.29 1.01
N GLU A 347 -17.89 3.70 1.26
CA GLU A 347 -18.05 2.25 1.46
C GLU A 347 -17.68 1.48 0.21
N GLU A 348 -18.11 1.94 -0.98
CA GLU A 348 -17.73 1.33 -2.26
C GLU A 348 -16.24 1.49 -2.53
N GLY A 349 -15.64 2.61 -2.13
CA GLY A 349 -14.19 2.79 -2.15
C GLY A 349 -13.47 1.78 -1.25
N THR A 350 -13.95 1.58 -0.04
CA THR A 350 -13.39 0.59 0.90
C THR A 350 -13.56 -0.85 0.40
N GLU A 351 -14.73 -1.19 -0.14
CA GLU A 351 -14.97 -2.49 -0.78
C GLU A 351 -14.01 -2.69 -1.96
N SER A 352 -13.84 -1.67 -2.79
CA SER A 352 -12.92 -1.70 -3.93
C SER A 352 -11.47 -1.92 -3.51
N TYR A 353 -11.03 -1.33 -2.40
CA TYR A 353 -9.70 -1.60 -1.86
C TYR A 353 -9.56 -3.06 -1.37
N GLY A 354 -10.62 -3.63 -0.81
CA GLY A 354 -10.65 -5.07 -0.52
C GLY A 354 -10.40 -5.94 -1.76
N TRP A 355 -10.97 -5.55 -2.90
CA TRP A 355 -10.72 -6.22 -4.17
C TRP A 355 -9.29 -5.99 -4.71
N VAL A 356 -8.69 -4.83 -4.46
CA VAL A 356 -7.26 -4.62 -4.74
C VAL A 356 -6.41 -5.63 -3.97
N ALA A 357 -6.67 -5.80 -2.67
CA ALA A 357 -5.95 -6.78 -1.86
C ALA A 357 -6.17 -8.22 -2.37
N ARG A 358 -7.42 -8.59 -2.72
CA ARG A 358 -7.75 -9.92 -3.24
C ARG A 358 -7.05 -10.22 -4.56
N TYR A 359 -7.15 -9.34 -5.55
CA TYR A 359 -6.47 -9.55 -6.84
C TYR A 359 -4.95 -9.54 -6.72
N THR A 360 -4.40 -8.73 -5.81
CA THR A 360 -2.96 -8.75 -5.49
C THR A 360 -2.55 -10.11 -4.94
N LEU A 361 -3.29 -10.63 -3.96
CA LEU A 361 -3.04 -11.95 -3.38
C LEU A 361 -3.10 -13.07 -4.43
N GLU A 362 -4.15 -13.08 -5.24
CA GLU A 362 -4.33 -14.12 -6.27
C GLU A 362 -3.27 -14.02 -7.37
N PHE A 363 -2.86 -12.80 -7.73
CA PHE A 363 -1.75 -12.61 -8.66
C PHE A 363 -0.44 -13.18 -8.09
N LEU A 364 -0.12 -12.87 -6.85
CA LEU A 364 1.06 -13.43 -6.19
C LEU A 364 0.97 -14.96 -6.05
N ASN A 365 -0.18 -15.50 -5.67
CA ASN A 365 -0.39 -16.94 -5.58
C ASN A 365 -0.20 -17.62 -6.95
N ALA A 366 -0.71 -17.01 -8.03
CA ALA A 366 -0.59 -17.55 -9.38
C ALA A 366 0.87 -17.59 -9.87
N TYR A 367 1.63 -16.51 -9.67
CA TYR A 367 2.95 -16.36 -10.27
C TYR A 367 4.12 -16.74 -9.37
N LEU A 368 3.99 -16.63 -8.04
CA LEU A 368 5.04 -17.03 -7.10
C LEU A 368 4.83 -18.44 -6.57
N LYS A 369 3.57 -18.84 -6.33
CA LYS A 369 3.24 -20.16 -5.78
C LYS A 369 2.70 -21.13 -6.81
N GLN A 370 2.45 -20.68 -8.04
CA GLN A 370 1.89 -21.48 -9.14
C GLN A 370 0.57 -22.15 -8.76
N ASP A 371 -0.25 -21.48 -7.93
CA ASP A 371 -1.53 -22.01 -7.45
C ASP A 371 -2.54 -22.10 -8.61
N PRO A 372 -3.07 -23.30 -8.92
CA PRO A 372 -4.03 -23.48 -10.02
C PRO A 372 -5.36 -22.73 -9.78
N GLY A 373 -5.79 -22.60 -8.52
CA GLY A 373 -7.00 -21.87 -8.15
C GLY A 373 -6.86 -20.39 -8.41
N ALA A 374 -5.71 -19.82 -8.06
CA ALA A 374 -5.36 -18.43 -8.32
C ALA A 374 -5.26 -18.14 -9.82
N ILE A 375 -4.62 -19.03 -10.58
CA ILE A 375 -4.57 -18.93 -12.06
C ILE A 375 -5.98 -18.94 -12.65
N GLN A 376 -6.86 -19.79 -12.15
CA GLN A 376 -8.27 -19.82 -12.55
C GLN A 376 -9.00 -18.52 -12.23
N PHE A 377 -8.83 -17.99 -11.00
CA PHE A 377 -9.41 -16.73 -10.55
C PHE A 377 -9.05 -15.56 -11.47
N LEU A 378 -7.77 -15.44 -11.84
CA LEU A 378 -7.30 -14.35 -12.71
C LEU A 378 -7.86 -14.44 -14.16
N LYS A 379 -8.27 -15.62 -14.60
CA LYS A 379 -8.91 -15.83 -15.92
C LYS A 379 -10.42 -15.57 -15.94
N GLN A 380 -11.04 -15.52 -14.78
CA GLN A 380 -12.46 -15.25 -14.63
C GLN A 380 -12.77 -13.76 -14.78
N THR A 381 -13.99 -13.46 -15.21
CA THR A 381 -14.48 -12.07 -15.19
C THR A 381 -14.69 -11.60 -13.75
N PRO A 382 -14.62 -10.28 -13.48
CA PRO A 382 -14.93 -9.77 -12.14
C PRO A 382 -16.26 -10.27 -11.58
N ALA A 383 -17.30 -10.33 -12.41
CA ALA A 383 -18.62 -10.82 -12.00
C ALA A 383 -18.61 -12.31 -11.60
N GLN A 384 -17.81 -13.15 -12.24
CA GLN A 384 -17.63 -14.57 -11.86
C GLN A 384 -16.87 -14.70 -10.54
N ASN A 385 -16.00 -13.76 -10.23
CA ASN A 385 -15.28 -13.66 -8.96
C ASN A 385 -16.13 -13.02 -7.84
N GLY A 386 -17.36 -12.59 -8.14
CA GLY A 386 -18.27 -11.99 -7.17
C GLY A 386 -18.11 -10.47 -7.00
N VAL A 387 -17.28 -9.81 -7.83
CA VAL A 387 -17.11 -8.36 -7.79
C VAL A 387 -18.40 -7.66 -8.25
N PRO A 388 -18.90 -6.66 -7.52
CA PRO A 388 -19.98 -5.81 -8.00
C PRO A 388 -19.65 -5.16 -9.34
N ARG A 389 -20.60 -5.19 -10.29
CA ARG A 389 -20.33 -4.84 -11.71
C ARG A 389 -19.81 -3.44 -11.96
N HIS A 390 -20.10 -2.52 -11.06
CA HIS A 390 -19.75 -1.11 -11.20
C HIS A 390 -18.42 -0.73 -10.52
N LEU A 391 -17.72 -1.67 -9.86
CA LEU A 391 -16.51 -1.33 -9.11
C LEU A 391 -15.23 -1.37 -9.95
N MET A 392 -15.16 -2.24 -10.95
CA MET A 392 -13.95 -2.37 -11.76
C MET A 392 -14.19 -2.94 -13.17
N ALA A 393 -13.23 -2.70 -14.05
CA ALA A 393 -13.07 -3.43 -15.30
C ALA A 393 -11.68 -4.09 -15.33
N VAL A 394 -11.62 -5.30 -15.87
CA VAL A 394 -10.39 -6.10 -15.97
C VAL A 394 -10.09 -6.38 -17.43
N SER A 395 -8.85 -6.15 -17.83
CA SER A 395 -8.31 -6.59 -19.11
C SER A 395 -7.06 -7.44 -18.88
N PHE A 396 -6.97 -8.54 -19.61
CA PHE A 396 -5.81 -9.43 -19.58
C PHE A 396 -5.19 -9.54 -20.96
N ARG A 397 -3.90 -9.30 -21.05
CA ARG A 397 -3.10 -9.50 -22.25
C ARG A 397 -2.00 -10.51 -21.95
N PRO A 398 -2.03 -11.71 -22.55
CA PRO A 398 -0.97 -12.68 -22.35
C PRO A 398 0.32 -12.22 -23.02
N ALA A 399 1.45 -12.74 -22.52
CA ALA A 399 2.75 -12.55 -23.14
C ALA A 399 2.74 -13.05 -24.60
N THR A 400 3.31 -12.28 -25.50
CA THR A 400 3.49 -12.71 -26.90
C THR A 400 4.56 -13.80 -26.95
N PRO A 401 4.27 -14.99 -27.54
CA PRO A 401 5.28 -16.03 -27.70
C PRO A 401 6.48 -15.51 -28.51
N THR A 402 7.70 -15.82 -28.03
CA THR A 402 8.92 -15.50 -28.76
C THR A 402 8.97 -16.31 -30.03
N GLY A 403 8.61 -15.74 -31.19
CA GLY A 403 8.64 -16.42 -32.50
C GLY A 403 7.62 -15.90 -33.51
N GLU A 404 6.57 -15.19 -33.08
CA GLU A 404 5.61 -14.60 -34.03
C GLU A 404 5.92 -13.11 -34.22
N HIS A 405 6.55 -12.77 -35.34
CA HIS A 405 6.54 -11.44 -35.90
C HIS A 405 5.10 -11.10 -36.24
N ASN A 406 4.43 -10.29 -35.44
CA ASN A 406 3.14 -9.73 -35.84
C ASN A 406 3.43 -8.61 -36.85
N PRO A 407 3.03 -8.75 -38.13
CA PRO A 407 3.16 -7.67 -39.08
C PRO A 407 2.21 -6.55 -38.64
N ALA A 408 2.80 -5.36 -38.47
CA ALA A 408 2.11 -4.13 -38.11
C ALA A 408 0.85 -3.93 -38.96
N HIS A 409 -0.28 -3.67 -38.32
CA HIS A 409 -1.42 -2.99 -38.86
C HIS A 409 -1.51 -1.57 -38.38
#